data_c24363dcbf7ec80217fd6e097e41bd5f
#
_entry.id   c24363dcbf7ec80217fd6e097e41bd5f
#
_cell.length_a   1.000
_cell.length_b   1.000
_cell.length_c   1.000
_cell.angle_alpha   90.00
_cell.angle_beta   90.00
_cell.angle_gamma   90.00
#
_symmetry.space_group_name_H-M   'P 1'
#
loop_
_entity.id
_entity.type
_entity.pdbx_description
1 polymer ?
#
loop_
_entity_poly.entity_id
_entity_poly.type
_entity_poly.pdbx_seq_one_letter_code
_entity_poly.pdbx_strand_id
1 'polypeptide(L)'
;MMFKPADKIQDLQFFGEFGGVNPSISDSSTYTFLSAKSMFDTFEGNTDGCYLYSRHSSPSNLYLSAALAQMENTEAANVTASGMGAITAVLMQLCKKGDHIITSRTIYGGTYAFLKNFLPEYGMGVDFVDITNLDKIKSLIKPNTKVIYLETVSNPLLEVADVAAISEIGKTNNIKVVVDNTFSPLSVTPANLGADVVIHSLTKYINGSSDTVGGVICGTADFINDLKNVNNGACMLFGSTMDSMRSASILKNMRTLHLRMKQHSANALYLAKAFNEIGIKTVYPGLESHPSHEIYKSMYNNEYGFGGMLTIDVGTLEKANAVMELMQERNVGYLAVSLGFYKTLFSAPGTSTSSEIPADEQLEMGLSNGLIRFSIGLDNDIERTFELIKSCLKDLNVI
;
A
#
# COMPACT_ATOMS: atom_id res chain seq x y z
N MET A 1 -4.67 -18.16 18.28
CA MET A 1 -5.89 -17.72 17.55
C MET A 1 -5.41 -16.81 16.44
N MET A 2 -5.86 -17.00 15.20
CA MET A 2 -5.43 -16.16 14.05
C MET A 2 -5.89 -14.72 14.30
N PHE A 3 -5.04 -13.74 14.01
CA PHE A 3 -5.36 -12.32 14.08
C PHE A 3 -6.45 -11.97 13.07
N LYS A 4 -7.48 -11.25 13.52
CA LYS A 4 -8.63 -10.88 12.69
C LYS A 4 -8.74 -9.36 12.57
N PRO A 5 -8.12 -8.76 11.55
CA PRO A 5 -8.04 -7.31 11.42
C PRO A 5 -9.40 -6.63 11.29
N ALA A 6 -10.37 -7.24 10.59
CA ALA A 6 -11.70 -6.67 10.46
C ALA A 6 -12.47 -6.64 11.79
N ASP A 7 -12.35 -7.69 12.62
CA ASP A 7 -12.96 -7.72 13.95
C ASP A 7 -12.38 -6.58 14.82
N LYS A 8 -11.07 -6.33 14.73
CA LYS A 8 -10.41 -5.23 15.45
C LYS A 8 -10.91 -3.85 15.05
N ILE A 9 -11.21 -3.66 13.77
CA ILE A 9 -11.84 -2.42 13.29
C ILE A 9 -13.27 -2.32 13.83
N GLN A 10 -14.01 -3.41 13.82
CA GLN A 10 -15.40 -3.48 14.27
C GLN A 10 -15.55 -3.24 15.78
N ASP A 11 -14.59 -3.70 16.59
CA ASP A 11 -14.59 -3.56 18.04
C ASP A 11 -14.36 -2.10 18.48
N LEU A 12 -13.85 -1.23 17.60
CA LEU A 12 -13.68 0.18 17.90
C LEU A 12 -15.02 0.91 17.96
N GLN A 13 -15.27 1.58 19.09
CA GLN A 13 -16.44 2.44 19.28
C GLN A 13 -15.98 3.89 19.42
N PHE A 14 -16.47 4.73 18.52
CA PHE A 14 -16.28 6.17 18.60
C PHE A 14 -17.64 6.83 18.86
N PHE A 15 -17.70 7.68 19.89
CA PHE A 15 -18.90 8.41 20.21
C PHE A 15 -18.83 9.81 19.60
N GLY A 16 -19.78 10.11 18.74
CA GLY A 16 -19.94 11.45 18.19
C GLY A 16 -20.45 12.44 19.22
N GLU A 17 -20.24 13.72 18.95
CA GLU A 17 -20.81 14.79 19.75
C GLU A 17 -22.34 14.64 19.84
N PHE A 18 -22.91 14.95 21.00
CA PHE A 18 -24.35 14.78 21.29
C PHE A 18 -24.89 13.35 21.11
N GLY A 19 -24.06 12.34 21.25
CA GLY A 19 -24.47 10.94 21.15
C GLY A 19 -24.59 10.40 19.72
N GLY A 20 -24.00 11.08 18.73
CA GLY A 20 -23.95 10.60 17.35
C GLY A 20 -23.18 9.26 17.24
N VAL A 21 -23.70 8.31 16.43
CA VAL A 21 -23.02 7.02 16.18
C VAL A 21 -21.79 7.14 15.27
N ASN A 22 -21.61 8.27 14.60
CA ASN A 22 -20.38 8.60 13.87
C ASN A 22 -19.58 9.61 14.70
N PRO A 23 -18.25 9.52 14.71
CA PRO A 23 -17.42 10.56 15.30
C PRO A 23 -17.63 11.89 14.56
N SER A 24 -17.61 12.99 15.31
CA SER A 24 -17.75 14.33 14.74
C SER A 24 -16.56 14.67 13.85
N ILE A 25 -16.79 15.42 12.79
CA ILE A 25 -15.73 15.94 11.93
C ILE A 25 -15.24 17.26 12.52
N SER A 26 -14.01 17.29 13.00
CA SER A 26 -13.37 18.49 13.51
C SER A 26 -12.53 19.13 12.42
N ASP A 27 -13.11 20.11 11.73
CA ASP A 27 -12.45 20.85 10.64
C ASP A 27 -11.92 22.19 11.16
N SER A 28 -10.96 22.12 12.07
CA SER A 28 -10.31 23.29 12.65
C SER A 28 -8.79 23.21 12.44
N SER A 29 -8.18 24.29 11.96
CA SER A 29 -6.72 24.38 11.80
C SER A 29 -5.99 24.65 13.11
N THR A 30 -6.67 25.29 14.09
CA THR A 30 -6.10 25.66 15.39
C THR A 30 -7.10 25.42 16.51
N TYR A 31 -6.62 25.36 17.73
CA TYR A 31 -7.40 25.04 18.92
C TYR A 31 -7.15 26.06 20.02
N THR A 32 -8.13 26.28 20.90
CA THR A 32 -8.03 27.20 22.03
C THR A 32 -7.62 26.44 23.30
N PHE A 33 -7.01 27.17 24.22
CA PHE A 33 -6.58 26.66 25.53
C PHE A 33 -7.25 27.46 26.62
N LEU A 34 -7.61 26.78 27.75
CA LEU A 34 -8.23 27.43 28.89
C LEU A 34 -7.26 28.32 29.67
N SER A 35 -5.95 28.11 29.56
CA SER A 35 -4.91 28.91 30.18
C SER A 35 -3.61 28.85 29.40
N ALA A 36 -2.74 29.83 29.60
CA ALA A 36 -1.38 29.81 29.02
C ALA A 36 -0.58 28.58 29.53
N LYS A 37 -0.83 28.13 30.75
CA LYS A 37 -0.20 26.93 31.29
C LYS A 37 -0.64 25.68 30.55
N SER A 38 -1.94 25.49 30.29
CA SER A 38 -2.43 24.33 29.55
C SER A 38 -1.91 24.33 28.08
N MET A 39 -1.72 25.49 27.48
CA MET A 39 -1.07 25.58 26.17
C MET A 39 0.39 25.08 26.23
N PHE A 40 1.17 25.56 27.21
CA PHE A 40 2.55 25.11 27.41
C PHE A 40 2.63 23.62 27.66
N ASP A 41 1.83 23.10 28.59
CA ASP A 41 1.80 21.66 28.91
C ASP A 41 1.45 20.79 27.68
N THR A 42 0.58 21.29 26.79
CA THR A 42 0.24 20.60 25.53
C THR A 42 1.42 20.58 24.54
N PHE A 43 2.19 21.68 24.44
CA PHE A 43 3.42 21.70 23.62
C PHE A 43 4.48 20.74 24.12
N GLU A 44 4.57 20.53 25.45
CA GLU A 44 5.48 19.56 26.08
C GLU A 44 4.96 18.12 26.05
N GLY A 45 3.76 17.87 25.47
CA GLY A 45 3.15 16.53 25.41
C GLY A 45 2.57 16.03 26.75
N ASN A 46 2.35 16.92 27.73
CA ASN A 46 1.91 16.59 29.07
C ASN A 46 0.37 16.63 29.25
N THR A 47 -0.39 16.68 28.16
CA THR A 47 -1.86 16.73 28.21
C THR A 47 -2.49 15.75 27.23
N ASP A 48 -3.44 14.93 27.73
CA ASP A 48 -4.25 14.06 26.90
C ASP A 48 -5.48 14.77 26.36
N GLY A 49 -5.90 14.41 25.13
CA GLY A 49 -7.13 14.94 24.52
C GLY A 49 -7.07 16.41 24.12
N CYS A 50 -5.90 17.04 24.17
CA CYS A 50 -5.67 18.40 23.69
C CYS A 50 -4.98 18.41 22.33
N TYR A 51 -5.26 19.43 21.53
CA TYR A 51 -4.70 19.59 20.19
C TYR A 51 -3.98 20.93 20.10
N LEU A 52 -2.86 20.94 19.36
CA LEU A 52 -2.07 22.16 19.12
C LEU A 52 -2.54 22.85 17.84
N TYR A 53 -2.45 22.10 16.76
CA TYR A 53 -2.64 22.56 15.40
C TYR A 53 -2.90 21.34 14.50
N SER A 54 -3.75 21.45 13.48
CA SER A 54 -4.16 20.30 12.68
C SER A 54 -3.04 19.65 11.88
N ARG A 55 -1.95 20.38 11.58
CA ARG A 55 -0.74 19.77 10.97
C ARG A 55 -0.08 18.76 11.91
N HIS A 56 -0.16 18.96 13.23
CA HIS A 56 0.31 17.99 14.21
C HIS A 56 -0.67 16.84 14.38
N SER A 57 -1.95 17.15 14.61
CA SER A 57 -3.06 16.18 14.71
C SER A 57 -4.41 16.88 14.76
N SER A 58 -5.47 16.16 14.38
CA SER A 58 -6.86 16.54 14.58
C SER A 58 -7.68 15.37 15.14
N PRO A 59 -8.83 15.58 15.80
CA PRO A 59 -9.69 14.49 16.25
C PRO A 59 -10.04 13.50 15.14
N SER A 60 -10.41 14.01 13.95
CA SER A 60 -10.78 13.17 12.80
C SER A 60 -9.62 12.29 12.32
N ASN A 61 -8.38 12.81 12.33
CA ASN A 61 -7.19 12.05 12.00
C ASN A 61 -6.90 10.95 13.03
N LEU A 62 -7.14 11.23 14.31
CA LEU A 62 -6.93 10.23 15.38
C LEU A 62 -7.91 9.06 15.25
N TYR A 63 -9.18 9.30 14.92
CA TYR A 63 -10.15 8.21 14.72
C TYR A 63 -9.71 7.28 13.57
N LEU A 64 -9.28 7.84 12.45
CA LEU A 64 -8.80 7.04 11.33
C LEU A 64 -7.49 6.34 11.68
N SER A 65 -6.55 7.03 12.33
CA SER A 65 -5.27 6.44 12.77
C SER A 65 -5.49 5.27 13.72
N ALA A 66 -6.40 5.39 14.69
CA ALA A 66 -6.72 4.32 15.63
C ALA A 66 -7.27 3.07 14.90
N ALA A 67 -8.17 3.26 13.92
CA ALA A 67 -8.70 2.16 13.14
C ALA A 67 -7.62 1.45 12.32
N LEU A 68 -6.70 2.20 11.73
CA LEU A 68 -5.60 1.65 10.92
C LEU A 68 -4.53 0.96 11.79
N ALA A 69 -4.22 1.50 12.96
CA ALA A 69 -3.34 0.85 13.93
C ALA A 69 -3.90 -0.52 14.37
N GLN A 70 -5.20 -0.58 14.68
CA GLN A 70 -5.87 -1.84 15.01
C GLN A 70 -5.89 -2.82 13.84
N MET A 71 -6.09 -2.33 12.61
CA MET A 71 -6.05 -3.16 11.40
C MET A 71 -4.70 -3.85 11.22
N GLU A 72 -3.60 -3.14 11.45
CA GLU A 72 -2.23 -3.64 11.28
C GLU A 72 -1.65 -4.26 12.57
N ASN A 73 -2.40 -4.30 13.67
CA ASN A 73 -1.92 -4.77 14.97
C ASN A 73 -0.68 -4.04 15.46
N THR A 74 -0.66 -2.72 15.30
CA THR A 74 0.42 -1.84 15.77
C THR A 74 -0.04 -0.97 16.93
N GLU A 75 0.91 -0.42 17.69
CA GLU A 75 0.59 0.41 18.86
C GLU A 75 -0.04 1.75 18.47
N ALA A 76 0.38 2.32 17.35
CA ALA A 76 -0.10 3.60 16.86
C ALA A 76 -0.02 3.71 15.34
N ALA A 77 -0.68 4.73 14.79
CA ALA A 77 -0.56 5.12 13.40
C ALA A 77 -0.62 6.65 13.23
N ASN A 78 -0.12 7.14 12.10
CA ASN A 78 -0.26 8.53 11.68
C ASN A 78 -0.70 8.60 10.21
N VAL A 79 -1.82 9.29 9.96
CA VAL A 79 -2.33 9.50 8.60
C VAL A 79 -1.63 10.67 7.92
N THR A 80 -1.44 10.54 6.61
CA THR A 80 -0.74 11.53 5.76
C THR A 80 -1.57 11.87 4.53
N ALA A 81 -1.28 12.98 3.88
CA ALA A 81 -2.01 13.47 2.71
C ALA A 81 -1.90 12.55 1.48
N SER A 82 -0.93 11.62 1.44
CA SER A 82 -0.73 10.66 0.35
C SER A 82 0.12 9.48 0.79
N GLY A 83 0.06 8.36 0.05
CA GLY A 83 0.97 7.23 0.26
C GLY A 83 2.44 7.64 0.12
N MET A 84 2.79 8.49 -0.87
CA MET A 84 4.14 9.03 -0.99
C MET A 84 4.53 9.89 0.22
N GLY A 85 3.59 10.66 0.78
CA GLY A 85 3.84 11.40 2.01
C GLY A 85 4.16 10.51 3.21
N ALA A 86 3.58 9.31 3.27
CA ALA A 86 3.93 8.31 4.27
C ALA A 86 5.32 7.71 4.00
N ILE A 87 5.59 7.27 2.77
CA ILE A 87 6.86 6.67 2.37
C ILE A 87 8.05 7.63 2.62
N THR A 88 7.93 8.86 2.10
CA THR A 88 9.00 9.85 2.22
C THR A 88 9.25 10.26 3.67
N ALA A 89 8.19 10.44 4.47
CA ALA A 89 8.34 10.77 5.89
C ALA A 89 9.05 9.66 6.67
N VAL A 90 8.69 8.38 6.45
CA VAL A 90 9.34 7.24 7.11
C VAL A 90 10.82 7.16 6.74
N LEU A 91 11.15 7.20 5.44
CA LEU A 91 12.53 7.05 5.00
C LEU A 91 13.41 8.21 5.46
N MET A 92 12.90 9.45 5.44
CA MET A 92 13.62 10.63 5.92
C MET A 92 13.72 10.69 7.45
N GLN A 93 12.81 10.05 8.19
CA GLN A 93 12.92 9.92 9.65
C GLN A 93 13.97 8.88 10.06
N LEU A 94 14.04 7.76 9.33
CA LEU A 94 14.91 6.63 9.66
C LEU A 94 16.34 6.80 9.14
N CYS A 95 16.55 7.57 8.05
CA CYS A 95 17.83 7.68 7.36
C CYS A 95 18.34 9.11 7.35
N LYS A 96 19.68 9.23 7.41
CA LYS A 96 20.42 10.49 7.35
C LYS A 96 21.47 10.42 6.25
N LYS A 97 22.12 11.54 5.96
CA LYS A 97 23.28 11.59 5.06
C LYS A 97 24.34 10.56 5.47
N GLY A 98 24.74 9.72 4.54
CA GLY A 98 25.70 8.65 4.74
C GLY A 98 25.06 7.30 5.10
N ASP A 99 23.76 7.22 5.39
CA ASP A 99 23.05 5.96 5.63
C ASP A 99 22.75 5.22 4.33
N HIS A 100 22.41 3.95 4.45
CA HIS A 100 22.16 3.04 3.35
C HIS A 100 20.82 2.34 3.48
N ILE A 101 20.14 2.16 2.35
CA ILE A 101 18.83 1.49 2.21
C ILE A 101 18.98 0.32 1.24
N ILE A 102 18.42 -0.83 1.58
CA ILE A 102 18.19 -1.94 0.67
C ILE A 102 16.71 -1.93 0.29
N THR A 103 16.40 -2.07 -0.99
CA THR A 103 15.01 -2.07 -1.45
C THR A 103 14.75 -3.08 -2.56
N SER A 104 13.48 -3.50 -2.71
CA SER A 104 13.09 -4.29 -3.87
C SER A 104 13.34 -3.54 -5.17
N ARG A 105 13.84 -4.25 -6.21
CA ARG A 105 13.96 -3.70 -7.57
C ARG A 105 12.60 -3.46 -8.23
N THR A 106 11.60 -4.26 -7.86
CA THR A 106 10.23 -4.17 -8.34
C THR A 106 9.38 -3.49 -7.26
N ILE A 107 9.19 -2.19 -7.37
CA ILE A 107 8.38 -1.36 -6.48
C ILE A 107 7.59 -0.32 -7.28
N TYR A 108 6.63 0.31 -6.61
CA TYR A 108 5.87 1.42 -7.19
C TYR A 108 6.80 2.50 -7.78
N GLY A 109 6.53 2.97 -9.01
CA GLY A 109 7.40 3.89 -9.75
C GLY A 109 7.72 5.18 -9.01
N GLY A 110 6.76 5.76 -8.28
CA GLY A 110 7.03 6.94 -7.45
C GLY A 110 8.02 6.66 -6.32
N THR A 111 7.97 5.48 -5.71
CA THR A 111 8.95 5.05 -4.69
C THR A 111 10.30 4.78 -5.32
N TYR A 112 10.33 4.12 -6.48
CA TYR A 112 11.55 3.91 -7.25
C TYR A 112 12.24 5.24 -7.57
N ALA A 113 11.51 6.21 -8.13
CA ALA A 113 12.05 7.54 -8.46
C ALA A 113 12.60 8.27 -7.22
N PHE A 114 11.89 8.19 -6.09
CA PHE A 114 12.36 8.78 -4.84
C PHE A 114 13.66 8.14 -4.35
N LEU A 115 13.75 6.82 -4.36
CA LEU A 115 14.93 6.07 -3.90
C LEU A 115 16.12 6.20 -4.87
N LYS A 116 15.86 6.14 -6.19
CA LYS A 116 16.89 6.13 -7.24
C LYS A 116 17.46 7.52 -7.52
N ASN A 117 16.58 8.54 -7.60
CA ASN A 117 16.94 9.84 -8.10
C ASN A 117 17.01 10.90 -6.99
N PHE A 118 16.12 10.84 -5.98
CA PHE A 118 15.99 11.91 -4.99
C PHE A 118 16.92 11.69 -3.78
N LEU A 119 16.87 10.53 -3.12
CA LEU A 119 17.67 10.28 -1.91
C LEU A 119 19.18 10.36 -2.10
N PRO A 120 19.78 9.93 -3.23
CA PRO A 120 21.21 10.06 -3.46
C PRO A 120 21.70 11.52 -3.47
N GLU A 121 20.87 12.48 -3.91
CA GLU A 121 21.18 13.92 -3.86
C GLU A 121 21.36 14.43 -2.42
N TYR A 122 20.75 13.75 -1.45
CA TYR A 122 20.91 14.01 -0.02
C TYR A 122 21.98 13.14 0.64
N GLY A 123 22.74 12.39 -0.17
CA GLY A 123 23.88 11.58 0.28
C GLY A 123 23.50 10.29 0.96
N MET A 124 22.35 9.73 0.70
CA MET A 124 21.92 8.39 1.11
C MET A 124 22.20 7.38 0.02
N GLY A 125 22.78 6.21 0.39
CA GLY A 125 23.02 5.10 -0.53
C GLY A 125 21.80 4.19 -0.66
N VAL A 126 21.53 3.69 -1.88
CA VAL A 126 20.41 2.75 -2.11
C VAL A 126 20.88 1.61 -3.00
N ASP A 127 20.66 0.37 -2.55
CA ASP A 127 20.85 -0.84 -3.37
C ASP A 127 19.49 -1.48 -3.66
N PHE A 128 19.24 -1.70 -4.96
CA PHE A 128 18.04 -2.39 -5.45
C PHE A 128 18.34 -3.89 -5.60
N VAL A 129 17.43 -4.74 -5.13
CA VAL A 129 17.62 -6.18 -5.11
C VAL A 129 16.37 -6.94 -5.50
N ASP A 130 16.54 -8.14 -6.05
CA ASP A 130 15.44 -9.12 -6.10
C ASP A 130 15.06 -9.51 -4.68
N ILE A 131 13.88 -9.04 -4.25
CA ILE A 131 13.41 -9.20 -2.87
C ILE A 131 13.11 -10.65 -2.49
N THR A 132 12.97 -11.53 -3.48
CA THR A 132 12.77 -12.97 -3.26
C THR A 132 14.08 -13.70 -2.95
N ASN A 133 15.23 -13.06 -3.19
CA ASN A 133 16.55 -13.63 -2.95
C ASN A 133 17.14 -13.17 -1.61
N LEU A 134 16.83 -13.91 -0.54
CA LEU A 134 17.25 -13.60 0.83
C LEU A 134 18.79 -13.56 1.00
N ASP A 135 19.52 -14.40 0.29
CA ASP A 135 20.99 -14.42 0.39
C ASP A 135 21.61 -13.18 -0.27
N LYS A 136 21.01 -12.71 -1.36
CA LYS A 136 21.43 -11.46 -1.97
C LYS A 136 21.15 -10.27 -1.05
N ILE A 137 20.00 -10.23 -0.38
CA ILE A 137 19.70 -9.19 0.63
C ILE A 137 20.78 -9.17 1.71
N LYS A 138 21.11 -10.33 2.30
CA LYS A 138 22.15 -10.44 3.32
C LYS A 138 23.51 -9.95 2.82
N SER A 139 23.88 -10.25 1.57
CA SER A 139 25.17 -9.86 0.99
C SER A 139 25.30 -8.36 0.74
N LEU A 140 24.20 -7.61 0.68
CA LEU A 140 24.16 -6.16 0.47
C LEU A 140 24.18 -5.37 1.79
N ILE A 141 24.11 -6.02 2.94
CA ILE A 141 24.12 -5.35 4.24
C ILE A 141 25.50 -4.72 4.47
N LYS A 142 25.52 -3.42 4.75
CA LYS A 142 26.66 -2.59 5.06
C LYS A 142 26.57 -2.09 6.52
N PRO A 143 27.67 -1.67 7.16
CA PRO A 143 27.65 -1.14 8.53
C PRO A 143 26.71 0.07 8.72
N ASN A 144 26.45 0.81 7.64
CA ASN A 144 25.55 1.97 7.59
C ASN A 144 24.16 1.65 7.03
N THR A 145 23.79 0.39 6.80
CA THR A 145 22.43 0.00 6.38
C THR A 145 21.47 0.26 7.53
N LYS A 146 20.42 1.04 7.28
CA LYS A 146 19.41 1.43 8.27
C LYS A 146 18.03 0.86 7.98
N VAL A 147 17.70 0.70 6.70
CA VAL A 147 16.35 0.29 6.26
C VAL A 147 16.44 -0.80 5.21
N ILE A 148 15.55 -1.80 5.32
CA ILE A 148 15.12 -2.65 4.22
C ILE A 148 13.68 -2.23 3.91
N TYR A 149 13.45 -1.69 2.70
CA TYR A 149 12.13 -1.28 2.23
C TYR A 149 11.61 -2.27 1.18
N LEU A 150 10.36 -2.69 1.33
CA LEU A 150 9.73 -3.64 0.42
C LEU A 150 8.22 -3.41 0.33
N GLU A 151 7.61 -3.96 -0.72
CA GLU A 151 6.17 -4.16 -0.83
C GLU A 151 5.83 -5.62 -0.51
N THR A 152 4.71 -5.87 0.16
CA THR A 152 4.23 -7.25 0.42
C THR A 152 4.06 -8.02 -0.88
N VAL A 153 3.43 -7.37 -1.86
CA VAL A 153 3.32 -7.83 -3.25
C VAL A 153 3.74 -6.68 -4.15
N SER A 154 4.75 -6.92 -4.97
CA SER A 154 5.37 -5.87 -5.77
C SER A 154 4.52 -5.38 -6.93
N ASN A 155 4.69 -4.13 -7.29
CA ASN A 155 4.08 -3.51 -8.46
C ASN A 155 5.17 -3.26 -9.52
N PRO A 156 5.07 -3.78 -10.78
CA PRO A 156 3.88 -4.44 -11.34
C PRO A 156 3.95 -5.97 -11.45
N LEU A 157 5.07 -6.60 -11.10
CA LEU A 157 5.33 -8.00 -11.42
C LEU A 157 4.68 -9.00 -10.45
N LEU A 158 4.07 -8.51 -9.37
CA LEU A 158 3.40 -9.31 -8.34
C LEU A 158 4.33 -10.33 -7.65
N GLU A 159 5.63 -10.03 -7.59
CA GLU A 159 6.58 -10.78 -6.76
C GLU A 159 6.16 -10.66 -5.29
N VAL A 160 6.23 -11.73 -4.54
CA VAL A 160 5.83 -11.76 -3.12
C VAL A 160 7.07 -11.84 -2.26
N ALA A 161 7.22 -10.89 -1.36
CA ALA A 161 8.31 -10.88 -0.39
C ALA A 161 8.01 -11.83 0.79
N ASP A 162 9.01 -12.58 1.23
CA ASP A 162 8.95 -13.28 2.51
C ASP A 162 9.20 -12.28 3.65
N VAL A 163 8.11 -11.63 4.06
CA VAL A 163 8.17 -10.56 5.08
C VAL A 163 8.75 -11.09 6.39
N ALA A 164 8.40 -12.31 6.79
CA ALA A 164 8.88 -12.89 8.05
C ALA A 164 10.41 -13.13 8.01
N ALA A 165 10.91 -13.74 6.93
CA ALA A 165 12.35 -13.99 6.79
C ALA A 165 13.14 -12.68 6.66
N ILE A 166 12.63 -11.67 5.93
CA ILE A 166 13.28 -10.36 5.80
C ILE A 166 13.27 -9.62 7.13
N SER A 167 12.18 -9.69 7.89
CA SER A 167 12.10 -9.09 9.23
C SER A 167 13.12 -9.71 10.20
N GLU A 168 13.35 -11.02 10.14
CA GLU A 168 14.38 -11.66 10.95
C GLU A 168 15.80 -11.23 10.53
N ILE A 169 16.04 -11.02 9.23
CA ILE A 169 17.31 -10.43 8.75
C ILE A 169 17.47 -9.02 9.31
N GLY A 170 16.46 -8.19 9.24
CA GLY A 170 16.48 -6.83 9.79
C GLY A 170 16.77 -6.82 11.28
N LYS A 171 16.06 -7.62 12.06
CA LYS A 171 16.20 -7.75 13.50
C LYS A 171 17.62 -8.19 13.91
N THR A 172 18.14 -9.21 13.24
CA THR A 172 19.49 -9.75 13.53
C THR A 172 20.60 -8.73 13.28
N ASN A 173 20.40 -7.81 12.32
CA ASN A 173 21.37 -6.79 11.91
C ASN A 173 21.05 -5.38 12.44
N ASN A 174 20.04 -5.23 13.30
CA ASN A 174 19.56 -3.94 13.81
C ASN A 174 19.20 -2.95 12.69
N ILE A 175 18.52 -3.46 11.65
CA ILE A 175 18.04 -2.72 10.49
C ILE A 175 16.52 -2.68 10.55
N LYS A 176 15.91 -1.52 10.31
CA LYS A 176 14.45 -1.36 10.30
C LYS A 176 13.84 -1.92 9.02
N VAL A 177 12.80 -2.73 9.15
CA VAL A 177 12.05 -3.28 8.03
C VAL A 177 10.75 -2.49 7.85
N VAL A 178 10.65 -1.84 6.70
CA VAL A 178 9.50 -1.01 6.30
C VAL A 178 8.75 -1.71 5.17
N VAL A 179 7.50 -2.02 5.39
CA VAL A 179 6.66 -2.77 4.45
C VAL A 179 5.50 -1.90 3.95
N ASP A 180 5.45 -1.67 2.66
CA ASP A 180 4.25 -1.13 2.00
C ASP A 180 3.27 -2.28 1.73
N ASN A 181 2.15 -2.29 2.46
CA ASN A 181 1.13 -3.32 2.38
C ASN A 181 -0.10 -2.90 1.57
N THR A 182 0.06 -1.94 0.67
CA THR A 182 -1.04 -1.35 -0.11
C THR A 182 -1.81 -2.38 -0.93
N PHE A 183 -1.14 -3.43 -1.46
CA PHE A 183 -1.79 -4.46 -2.29
C PHE A 183 -2.52 -5.51 -1.48
N SER A 184 -2.20 -5.68 -0.20
CA SER A 184 -2.67 -6.81 0.60
C SER A 184 -3.31 -6.42 1.95
N PRO A 185 -4.10 -5.30 2.04
CA PRO A 185 -4.72 -4.92 3.31
C PRO A 185 -5.65 -6.06 3.75
N LEU A 186 -5.70 -6.35 5.05
CA LEU A 186 -6.39 -7.48 5.70
C LEU A 186 -5.85 -8.87 5.31
N SER A 187 -5.39 -9.07 4.08
CA SER A 187 -4.86 -10.36 3.61
C SER A 187 -3.52 -10.70 4.27
N VAL A 188 -2.65 -9.72 4.44
CA VAL A 188 -1.39 -9.88 5.18
C VAL A 188 -1.32 -8.79 6.25
N THR A 189 -0.78 -9.12 7.42
CA THR A 189 -0.51 -8.18 8.52
C THR A 189 1.00 -8.18 8.80
N PRO A 190 1.79 -7.32 8.12
CA PRO A 190 3.25 -7.34 8.20
C PRO A 190 3.80 -7.13 9.60
N ALA A 191 3.11 -6.36 10.46
CA ALA A 191 3.54 -6.17 11.85
C ALA A 191 3.58 -7.50 12.63
N ASN A 192 2.65 -8.42 12.37
CA ASN A 192 2.65 -9.76 12.96
C ASN A 192 3.78 -10.66 12.45
N LEU A 193 4.40 -10.28 11.34
CA LEU A 193 5.53 -10.97 10.71
C LEU A 193 6.88 -10.33 11.08
N GLY A 194 6.87 -9.31 11.95
CA GLY A 194 8.06 -8.65 12.48
C GLY A 194 8.48 -7.36 11.75
N ALA A 195 7.67 -6.83 10.84
CA ALA A 195 7.93 -5.53 10.25
C ALA A 195 7.88 -4.42 11.32
N ASP A 196 8.85 -3.50 11.28
CA ASP A 196 8.92 -2.38 12.23
C ASP A 196 7.91 -1.27 11.87
N VAL A 197 7.69 -1.05 10.58
CA VAL A 197 6.78 -0.02 10.08
C VAL A 197 5.97 -0.58 8.91
N VAL A 198 4.66 -0.37 8.96
CA VAL A 198 3.75 -0.73 7.87
C VAL A 198 3.17 0.54 7.25
N ILE A 199 3.19 0.61 5.92
CA ILE A 199 2.66 1.75 5.15
C ILE A 199 1.51 1.27 4.28
N HIS A 200 0.52 2.14 4.08
CA HIS A 200 -0.49 1.98 3.04
C HIS A 200 -0.73 3.28 2.30
N SER A 201 -0.95 3.19 1.01
CA SER A 201 -1.71 4.21 0.27
C SER A 201 -3.20 4.01 0.56
N LEU A 202 -3.78 4.88 1.37
CA LEU A 202 -5.21 4.86 1.68
C LEU A 202 -6.07 5.13 0.44
N THR A 203 -5.49 5.75 -0.59
CA THR A 203 -6.08 6.00 -1.91
C THR A 203 -6.67 4.75 -2.56
N LYS A 204 -6.14 3.56 -2.22
CA LYS A 204 -6.38 2.28 -2.89
C LYS A 204 -7.51 1.50 -2.23
N TYR A 205 -7.33 0.21 -1.96
CA TYR A 205 -8.36 -0.66 -1.37
C TYR A 205 -9.01 -0.11 -0.11
N ILE A 206 -8.26 0.53 0.78
CA ILE A 206 -8.79 0.99 2.08
C ILE A 206 -9.90 2.01 1.85
N ASN A 207 -9.69 3.03 1.04
CA ASN A 207 -10.74 3.96 0.63
C ASN A 207 -11.73 3.31 -0.37
N GLY A 208 -11.22 2.71 -1.45
CA GLY A 208 -12.01 1.95 -2.44
C GLY A 208 -12.90 2.75 -3.37
N SER A 209 -12.97 4.07 -3.22
CA SER A 209 -13.88 4.95 -3.95
C SER A 209 -13.22 5.80 -5.04
N SER A 210 -11.88 5.78 -5.15
CA SER A 210 -11.08 6.57 -6.11
C SER A 210 -11.36 8.08 -6.10
N ASP A 211 -11.81 8.62 -4.97
CA ASP A 211 -12.20 10.02 -4.77
C ASP A 211 -11.25 10.79 -3.83
N THR A 212 -10.33 10.09 -3.18
CA THR A 212 -9.50 10.65 -2.12
C THR A 212 -8.09 10.07 -2.16
N VAL A 213 -7.09 10.93 -2.05
CA VAL A 213 -5.69 10.57 -1.87
C VAL A 213 -5.35 10.58 -0.38
N GLY A 214 -4.64 9.56 0.09
CA GLY A 214 -4.20 9.48 1.48
C GLY A 214 -3.13 8.43 1.68
N GLY A 215 -2.47 8.50 2.83
CA GLY A 215 -1.50 7.51 3.29
C GLY A 215 -1.59 7.28 4.79
N VAL A 216 -0.95 6.24 5.27
CA VAL A 216 -0.80 5.95 6.69
C VAL A 216 0.55 5.30 6.97
N ILE A 217 1.07 5.59 8.15
CA ILE A 217 2.26 4.98 8.76
C ILE A 217 1.79 4.30 10.03
N CYS A 218 1.97 2.99 10.15
CA CYS A 218 1.65 2.20 11.34
C CYS A 218 2.95 1.68 11.97
N GLY A 219 3.06 1.72 13.29
CA GLY A 219 4.27 1.28 14.00
C GLY A 219 4.14 1.39 15.51
N THR A 220 5.29 1.43 16.20
CA THR A 220 5.31 1.66 17.65
C THR A 220 4.86 3.07 18.00
N ALA A 221 4.32 3.24 19.21
CA ALA A 221 3.88 4.55 19.71
C ALA A 221 5.03 5.57 19.71
N ASP A 222 6.22 5.14 20.13
CA ASP A 222 7.42 5.99 20.14
C ASP A 222 7.78 6.48 18.74
N PHE A 223 7.84 5.59 17.74
CA PHE A 223 8.16 5.97 16.38
C PHE A 223 7.13 6.95 15.78
N ILE A 224 5.84 6.69 16.01
CA ILE A 224 4.77 7.57 15.55
C ILE A 224 4.82 8.94 16.24
N ASN A 225 5.19 9.00 17.51
CA ASN A 225 5.39 10.27 18.23
C ASN A 225 6.62 11.02 17.70
N ASP A 226 7.71 10.32 17.42
CA ASP A 226 8.91 10.90 16.81
C ASP A 226 8.59 11.56 15.45
N LEU A 227 7.78 10.90 14.59
CA LEU A 227 7.34 11.48 13.32
C LEU A 227 6.56 12.79 13.46
N LYS A 228 5.88 12.99 14.59
CA LYS A 228 5.07 14.18 14.91
C LYS A 228 5.80 15.22 15.74
N ASN A 229 7.03 14.94 16.16
CA ASN A 229 7.80 15.86 17.00
C ASN A 229 7.97 17.22 16.31
N VAL A 230 7.71 18.31 17.04
CA VAL A 230 7.71 19.69 16.49
C VAL A 230 9.09 20.16 16.02
N ASN A 231 10.18 19.56 16.55
CA ASN A 231 11.55 19.96 16.27
C ASN A 231 12.22 19.15 15.15
N ASN A 232 11.89 17.85 15.04
CA ASN A 232 12.62 16.94 14.14
C ASN A 232 11.75 15.86 13.49
N GLY A 233 10.43 15.87 13.71
CA GLY A 233 9.51 14.90 13.16
C GLY A 233 9.24 15.13 11.66
N ALA A 234 9.48 14.13 10.83
CA ALA A 234 9.35 14.26 9.38
C ALA A 234 7.90 14.57 8.94
N CYS A 235 6.89 13.98 9.57
CA CYS A 235 5.49 14.31 9.26
C CYS A 235 5.16 15.76 9.63
N MET A 236 5.64 16.20 10.78
CA MET A 236 5.39 17.57 11.26
C MET A 236 6.06 18.62 10.40
N LEU A 237 7.34 18.41 10.03
CA LEU A 237 8.17 19.41 9.34
C LEU A 237 7.93 19.43 7.82
N PHE A 238 7.72 18.27 7.18
CA PHE A 238 7.38 18.22 5.75
C PHE A 238 5.91 18.56 5.49
N GLY A 239 5.06 18.48 6.51
CA GLY A 239 3.68 18.93 6.44
C GLY A 239 2.75 18.07 5.60
N SER A 240 3.04 16.77 5.45
CA SER A 240 2.17 15.82 4.75
C SER A 240 0.91 15.51 5.56
N THR A 241 0.04 16.50 5.74
CA THR A 241 -1.12 16.47 6.63
C THR A 241 -2.38 16.05 5.91
N MET A 242 -3.08 15.05 6.46
CA MET A 242 -4.42 14.66 6.03
C MET A 242 -5.44 15.67 6.60
N ASP A 243 -6.39 16.12 5.78
CA ASP A 243 -7.50 16.94 6.27
C ASP A 243 -8.62 16.09 6.92
N SER A 244 -9.41 16.74 7.76
CA SER A 244 -10.43 16.09 8.58
C SER A 244 -11.56 15.48 7.75
N MET A 245 -11.94 16.10 6.63
CA MET A 245 -13.01 15.61 5.75
C MET A 245 -12.61 14.31 5.06
N ARG A 246 -11.37 14.24 4.54
CA ARG A 246 -10.82 13.02 3.94
C ARG A 246 -10.67 11.90 4.96
N SER A 247 -10.17 12.21 6.16
CA SER A 247 -10.08 11.23 7.24
C SER A 247 -11.43 10.62 7.58
N ALA A 248 -12.47 11.44 7.73
CA ALA A 248 -13.82 10.97 8.01
C ALA A 248 -14.40 10.14 6.85
N SER A 249 -14.14 10.53 5.60
CA SER A 249 -14.58 9.79 4.40
C SER A 249 -13.91 8.41 4.34
N ILE A 250 -12.59 8.34 4.50
CA ILE A 250 -11.83 7.09 4.48
C ILE A 250 -12.27 6.18 5.62
N LEU A 251 -12.42 6.69 6.84
CA LEU A 251 -12.90 5.91 7.99
C LEU A 251 -14.26 5.26 7.72
N LYS A 252 -15.18 6.00 7.08
CA LYS A 252 -16.48 5.49 6.68
C LYS A 252 -16.36 4.37 5.63
N ASN A 253 -15.53 4.56 4.61
CA ASN A 253 -15.32 3.59 3.53
C ASN A 253 -14.59 2.32 4.02
N MET A 254 -13.71 2.46 4.99
CA MET A 254 -12.96 1.35 5.62
C MET A 254 -13.88 0.31 6.28
N ARG A 255 -15.08 0.70 6.72
CA ARG A 255 -16.04 -0.19 7.37
C ARG A 255 -16.49 -1.37 6.49
N THR A 256 -16.43 -1.23 5.17
CA THR A 256 -16.76 -2.29 4.20
C THR A 256 -15.54 -2.94 3.58
N LEU A 257 -14.33 -2.60 4.04
CA LEU A 257 -13.08 -3.10 3.45
C LEU A 257 -13.05 -4.64 3.41
N HIS A 258 -13.46 -5.30 4.49
CA HIS A 258 -13.47 -6.76 4.61
C HIS A 258 -14.37 -7.44 3.57
N LEU A 259 -15.53 -6.85 3.24
CA LEU A 259 -16.42 -7.36 2.20
C LEU A 259 -15.80 -7.16 0.82
N ARG A 260 -15.22 -5.98 0.59
CA ARG A 260 -14.60 -5.62 -0.70
C ARG A 260 -13.37 -6.48 -0.99
N MET A 261 -12.49 -6.71 0.00
CA MET A 261 -11.30 -7.53 -0.20
C MET A 261 -11.64 -8.98 -0.55
N LYS A 262 -12.64 -9.58 0.09
CA LYS A 262 -13.14 -10.91 -0.26
C LYS A 262 -13.61 -10.98 -1.72
N GLN A 263 -14.41 -10.01 -2.15
CA GLN A 263 -14.95 -9.99 -3.51
C GLN A 263 -13.86 -9.72 -4.56
N HIS A 264 -12.96 -8.74 -4.32
CA HIS A 264 -11.83 -8.50 -5.20
C HIS A 264 -10.98 -9.76 -5.40
N SER A 265 -10.66 -10.44 -4.31
CA SER A 265 -9.84 -11.66 -4.36
C SER A 265 -10.54 -12.83 -5.05
N ALA A 266 -11.83 -13.04 -4.78
CA ALA A 266 -12.61 -14.10 -5.41
C ALA A 266 -12.69 -13.88 -6.93
N ASN A 267 -12.99 -12.66 -7.37
CA ASN A 267 -13.06 -12.29 -8.76
C ASN A 267 -11.69 -12.43 -9.47
N ALA A 268 -10.61 -11.98 -8.82
CA ALA A 268 -9.27 -12.09 -9.37
C ALA A 268 -8.83 -13.56 -9.53
N LEU A 269 -9.11 -14.41 -8.55
CA LEU A 269 -8.80 -15.83 -8.63
C LEU A 269 -9.57 -16.53 -9.75
N TYR A 270 -10.88 -16.20 -9.92
CA TYR A 270 -11.66 -16.71 -11.03
C TYR A 270 -11.04 -16.33 -12.38
N LEU A 271 -10.78 -15.05 -12.60
CA LEU A 271 -10.20 -14.58 -13.86
C LEU A 271 -8.81 -15.15 -14.12
N ALA A 272 -7.96 -15.23 -13.09
CA ALA A 272 -6.62 -15.80 -13.25
C ALA A 272 -6.65 -17.28 -13.70
N LYS A 273 -7.55 -18.09 -13.14
CA LYS A 273 -7.76 -19.46 -13.59
C LYS A 273 -8.30 -19.55 -15.01
N ALA A 274 -9.33 -18.75 -15.30
CA ALA A 274 -9.96 -18.73 -16.62
C ALA A 274 -9.01 -18.27 -17.73
N PHE A 275 -8.14 -17.30 -17.47
CA PHE A 275 -7.10 -16.90 -18.41
C PHE A 275 -6.07 -18.01 -18.65
N ASN A 276 -5.63 -18.70 -17.60
CA ASN A 276 -4.73 -19.85 -17.75
C ASN A 276 -5.36 -20.98 -18.58
N GLU A 277 -6.64 -21.27 -18.39
CA GLU A 277 -7.37 -22.31 -19.13
C GLU A 277 -7.45 -22.01 -20.63
N ILE A 278 -7.48 -20.74 -21.04
CA ILE A 278 -7.46 -20.35 -22.46
C ILE A 278 -6.03 -20.09 -22.99
N GLY A 279 -4.99 -20.42 -22.22
CA GLY A 279 -3.59 -20.35 -22.64
C GLY A 279 -2.95 -18.95 -22.56
N ILE A 280 -3.56 -17.99 -21.88
CA ILE A 280 -2.97 -16.65 -21.64
C ILE A 280 -2.00 -16.73 -20.47
N LYS A 281 -0.76 -16.30 -20.70
CA LYS A 281 0.25 -16.16 -19.64
C LYS A 281 -0.24 -15.20 -18.57
N THR A 282 -0.52 -15.72 -17.37
CA THR A 282 -1.15 -14.99 -16.28
C THR A 282 -0.27 -15.07 -15.04
N VAL A 283 -0.08 -13.94 -14.35
CA VAL A 283 0.60 -13.89 -13.06
C VAL A 283 -0.41 -13.45 -11.99
N TYR A 284 -0.58 -14.27 -10.98
CA TYR A 284 -1.43 -14.00 -9.82
C TYR A 284 -0.95 -14.84 -8.63
N PRO A 285 -0.68 -14.24 -7.44
CA PRO A 285 -0.16 -14.99 -6.29
C PRO A 285 -1.06 -16.15 -5.81
N GLY A 286 -2.34 -16.12 -6.13
CA GLY A 286 -3.30 -17.17 -5.82
C GLY A 286 -3.27 -18.39 -6.77
N LEU A 287 -2.50 -18.37 -7.84
CA LEU A 287 -2.27 -19.54 -8.69
C LEU A 287 -1.16 -20.41 -8.12
N GLU A 288 -1.35 -21.72 -8.06
CA GLU A 288 -0.33 -22.68 -7.61
C GLU A 288 0.96 -22.63 -8.47
N SER A 289 0.85 -22.20 -9.71
CA SER A 289 1.97 -21.99 -10.63
C SER A 289 2.80 -20.73 -10.33
N HIS A 290 2.33 -19.86 -9.44
CA HIS A 290 3.08 -18.64 -9.08
C HIS A 290 4.29 -19.02 -8.21
N PRO A 291 5.52 -18.54 -8.52
CA PRO A 291 6.74 -18.95 -7.80
C PRO A 291 6.67 -18.76 -6.29
N SER A 292 5.99 -17.71 -5.84
CA SER A 292 5.86 -17.38 -4.42
C SER A 292 4.48 -17.72 -3.83
N HIS A 293 3.70 -18.63 -4.46
CA HIS A 293 2.37 -19.02 -3.97
C HIS A 293 2.41 -19.49 -2.51
N GLU A 294 3.29 -20.42 -2.18
CA GLU A 294 3.41 -20.98 -0.84
C GLU A 294 3.94 -19.94 0.17
N ILE A 295 4.80 -19.01 -0.24
CA ILE A 295 5.26 -17.90 0.61
C ILE A 295 4.05 -17.00 0.97
N TYR A 296 3.26 -16.59 -0.02
CA TYR A 296 2.07 -15.78 0.26
C TYR A 296 1.11 -16.52 1.18
N LYS A 297 0.86 -17.80 0.90
CA LYS A 297 -0.04 -18.67 1.66
C LYS A 297 0.42 -18.89 3.11
N SER A 298 1.72 -18.84 3.38
CA SER A 298 2.24 -18.91 4.75
C SER A 298 1.99 -17.67 5.58
N MET A 299 1.75 -16.51 4.93
CA MET A 299 1.59 -15.20 5.57
C MET A 299 0.15 -14.71 5.60
N TYR A 300 -0.72 -15.24 4.72
CA TYR A 300 -2.02 -14.63 4.46
C TYR A 300 -3.12 -15.07 5.43
N ASN A 301 -4.10 -14.20 5.59
CA ASN A 301 -5.38 -14.55 6.15
C ASN A 301 -6.27 -15.10 5.03
N ASN A 302 -6.56 -16.41 5.08
CA ASN A 302 -7.32 -17.12 4.05
C ASN A 302 -8.74 -16.55 3.84
N GLU A 303 -9.28 -15.84 4.82
CA GLU A 303 -10.58 -15.18 4.72
C GLU A 303 -10.64 -14.10 3.63
N TYR A 304 -9.50 -13.44 3.36
CA TYR A 304 -9.42 -12.33 2.38
C TYR A 304 -8.69 -12.73 1.08
N GLY A 305 -8.12 -13.94 1.03
CA GLY A 305 -7.48 -14.50 -0.15
C GLY A 305 -6.21 -13.77 -0.58
N PHE A 306 -5.92 -13.76 -1.88
CA PHE A 306 -4.66 -13.33 -2.46
C PHE A 306 -4.68 -11.92 -3.08
N GLY A 307 -5.71 -11.12 -2.73
CA GLY A 307 -5.87 -9.75 -3.27
C GLY A 307 -6.51 -9.70 -4.66
N GLY A 308 -6.67 -8.46 -5.16
CA GLY A 308 -7.41 -8.20 -6.41
C GLY A 308 -6.53 -7.80 -7.60
N MET A 309 -5.20 -7.99 -7.53
CA MET A 309 -4.27 -7.62 -8.60
C MET A 309 -3.83 -8.86 -9.38
N LEU A 310 -3.92 -8.82 -10.71
CA LEU A 310 -3.35 -9.83 -11.61
C LEU A 310 -2.74 -9.17 -12.84
N THR A 311 -1.88 -9.89 -13.56
CA THR A 311 -1.37 -9.46 -14.86
C THR A 311 -1.55 -10.56 -15.89
N ILE A 312 -1.76 -10.14 -17.15
CA ILE A 312 -1.68 -11.01 -18.31
C ILE A 312 -0.65 -10.47 -19.29
N ASP A 313 -0.07 -11.34 -20.11
CA ASP A 313 0.88 -10.95 -21.15
C ASP A 313 0.29 -11.33 -22.53
N VAL A 314 0.06 -10.32 -23.36
CA VAL A 314 -0.49 -10.47 -24.73
C VAL A 314 0.60 -10.33 -25.82
N GLY A 315 1.86 -10.28 -25.40
CA GLY A 315 3.05 -10.37 -26.24
C GLY A 315 3.63 -9.02 -26.67
N THR A 316 2.85 -8.07 -27.18
CA THR A 316 3.36 -6.77 -27.62
C THR A 316 2.58 -5.58 -27.03
N LEU A 317 3.21 -4.41 -27.02
CA LEU A 317 2.59 -3.17 -26.54
C LEU A 317 1.38 -2.78 -27.41
N GLU A 318 1.47 -2.95 -28.72
CA GLU A 318 0.39 -2.64 -29.65
C GLU A 318 -0.85 -3.49 -29.35
N LYS A 319 -0.65 -4.81 -29.11
CA LYS A 319 -1.74 -5.71 -28.73
C LYS A 319 -2.30 -5.33 -27.35
N ALA A 320 -1.44 -5.01 -26.38
CA ALA A 320 -1.87 -4.59 -25.04
C ALA A 320 -2.74 -3.34 -25.11
N ASN A 321 -2.33 -2.32 -25.86
CA ASN A 321 -3.09 -1.10 -26.07
C ASN A 321 -4.45 -1.39 -26.73
N ALA A 322 -4.45 -2.12 -27.85
CA ALA A 322 -5.69 -2.46 -28.56
C ALA A 322 -6.68 -3.26 -27.67
N VAL A 323 -6.18 -4.21 -26.88
CA VAL A 323 -7.00 -5.00 -25.96
C VAL A 323 -7.61 -4.09 -24.87
N MET A 324 -6.82 -3.21 -24.28
CA MET A 324 -7.30 -2.30 -23.23
C MET A 324 -8.34 -1.31 -23.77
N GLU A 325 -8.13 -0.73 -24.95
CA GLU A 325 -9.07 0.17 -25.60
C GLU A 325 -10.40 -0.53 -25.92
N LEU A 326 -10.35 -1.73 -26.49
CA LEU A 326 -11.54 -2.52 -26.81
C LEU A 326 -12.29 -2.97 -25.55
N MET A 327 -11.57 -3.35 -24.48
CA MET A 327 -12.20 -3.66 -23.18
C MET A 327 -12.92 -2.45 -22.60
N GLN A 328 -12.34 -1.25 -22.71
CA GLN A 328 -12.99 -0.01 -22.26
C GLN A 328 -14.22 0.31 -23.08
N GLU A 329 -14.16 0.20 -24.42
CA GLU A 329 -15.29 0.39 -25.33
C GLU A 329 -16.44 -0.56 -24.99
N ARG A 330 -16.13 -1.82 -24.64
CA ARG A 330 -17.13 -2.83 -24.22
C ARG A 330 -17.54 -2.77 -22.74
N ASN A 331 -17.18 -1.71 -22.06
CA ASN A 331 -17.55 -1.46 -20.65
C ASN A 331 -17.06 -2.53 -19.64
N VAL A 332 -15.99 -3.25 -19.93
CA VAL A 332 -15.35 -4.18 -19.00
C VAL A 332 -14.79 -3.41 -17.79
N GLY A 333 -14.12 -2.29 -18.04
CA GLY A 333 -13.49 -1.47 -17.01
C GLY A 333 -12.99 -0.15 -17.56
N TYR A 334 -12.05 0.46 -16.84
CA TYR A 334 -11.43 1.72 -17.25
C TYR A 334 -9.94 1.52 -17.54
N LEU A 335 -9.48 2.08 -18.66
CA LEU A 335 -8.07 2.29 -18.94
C LEU A 335 -7.58 3.41 -18.00
N ALA A 336 -7.07 3.02 -16.84
CA ALA A 336 -6.70 3.96 -15.78
C ALA A 336 -5.60 3.37 -14.88
N VAL A 337 -4.76 4.24 -14.36
CA VAL A 337 -3.86 3.93 -13.26
C VAL A 337 -4.65 3.85 -11.95
N SER A 338 -4.06 3.33 -10.87
CA SER A 338 -4.66 3.09 -9.57
C SER A 338 -5.14 1.64 -9.41
N LEU A 339 -5.82 1.37 -8.29
CA LEU A 339 -6.34 0.03 -7.95
C LEU A 339 -7.36 0.11 -6.80
N GLY A 340 -8.06 -1.00 -6.55
CA GLY A 340 -8.99 -1.13 -5.42
C GLY A 340 -10.34 -0.46 -5.63
N PHE A 341 -10.64 0.00 -6.84
CA PHE A 341 -11.92 0.59 -7.18
C PHE A 341 -13.00 -0.48 -7.42
N TYR A 342 -14.27 -0.11 -7.28
CA TYR A 342 -15.37 -1.07 -7.46
C TYR A 342 -15.46 -1.64 -8.88
N LYS A 343 -15.07 -0.87 -9.90
CA LYS A 343 -14.98 -1.32 -11.30
C LYS A 343 -13.55 -1.67 -11.65
N THR A 344 -13.35 -2.68 -12.50
CA THR A 344 -12.04 -3.12 -12.95
C THR A 344 -11.27 -1.98 -13.61
N LEU A 345 -10.00 -1.82 -13.22
CA LEU A 345 -9.05 -0.90 -13.84
C LEU A 345 -7.94 -1.70 -14.51
N PHE A 346 -7.42 -1.23 -15.65
CA PHE A 346 -6.31 -1.87 -16.34
C PHE A 346 -5.36 -0.84 -16.94
N SER A 347 -4.09 -1.19 -17.02
CA SER A 347 -3.02 -0.35 -17.60
C SER A 347 -1.85 -1.21 -18.08
N ALA A 348 -1.05 -0.69 -19.01
CA ALA A 348 0.25 -1.23 -19.38
C ALA A 348 1.33 -0.60 -18.47
N PRO A 349 1.92 -1.33 -17.51
CA PRO A 349 2.77 -0.74 -16.47
C PRO A 349 4.03 -0.07 -17.04
N GLY A 350 4.69 -0.67 -18.01
CA GLY A 350 5.93 -0.16 -18.59
C GLY A 350 5.81 1.25 -19.20
N THR A 351 4.63 1.61 -19.67
CA THR A 351 4.32 2.94 -20.22
C THR A 351 3.48 3.82 -19.28
N SER A 352 3.20 3.37 -18.05
CA SER A 352 2.38 4.10 -17.09
C SER A 352 2.98 4.08 -15.69
N THR A 353 2.58 3.12 -14.84
CA THR A 353 2.93 3.10 -13.40
C THR A 353 4.38 2.70 -13.09
N SER A 354 5.16 2.34 -14.07
CA SER A 354 6.58 1.98 -13.99
C SER A 354 7.41 2.66 -15.09
N SER A 355 6.89 3.73 -15.67
CA SER A 355 7.57 4.53 -16.72
C SER A 355 8.82 5.24 -16.22
N GLU A 356 8.96 5.40 -14.90
CA GLU A 356 10.14 5.95 -14.23
C GLU A 356 11.35 4.99 -14.26
N ILE A 357 11.12 3.69 -14.52
CA ILE A 357 12.17 2.69 -14.62
C ILE A 357 12.73 2.69 -16.04
N PRO A 358 14.05 2.79 -16.24
CA PRO A 358 14.67 2.70 -17.56
C PRO A 358 14.30 1.40 -18.31
N ALA A 359 14.16 1.47 -19.62
CA ALA A 359 13.68 0.35 -20.44
C ALA A 359 14.57 -0.91 -20.37
N ASP A 360 15.87 -0.73 -20.22
CA ASP A 360 16.83 -1.82 -20.00
C ASP A 360 16.63 -2.48 -18.62
N GLU A 361 16.43 -1.70 -17.56
CA GLU A 361 16.10 -2.22 -16.23
C GLU A 361 14.73 -2.92 -16.23
N GLN A 362 13.72 -2.40 -16.98
CA GLN A 362 12.43 -3.09 -17.14
C GLN A 362 12.59 -4.48 -17.77
N LEU A 363 13.43 -4.61 -18.80
CA LEU A 363 13.71 -5.89 -19.45
C LEU A 363 14.45 -6.86 -18.52
N GLU A 364 15.44 -6.39 -17.76
CA GLU A 364 16.18 -7.19 -16.78
C GLU A 364 15.27 -7.74 -15.67
N MET A 365 14.24 -6.99 -15.25
CA MET A 365 13.24 -7.43 -14.29
C MET A 365 12.22 -8.41 -14.90
N GLY A 366 12.17 -8.57 -16.22
CA GLY A 366 11.19 -9.39 -16.91
C GLY A 366 9.85 -8.70 -17.14
N LEU A 367 9.81 -7.36 -17.12
CA LEU A 367 8.63 -6.59 -17.45
C LEU A 367 8.40 -6.60 -18.97
N SER A 368 7.45 -7.43 -19.43
CA SER A 368 7.09 -7.54 -20.83
C SER A 368 6.37 -6.29 -21.33
N ASN A 369 6.66 -5.89 -22.58
CA ASN A 369 5.93 -4.80 -23.26
C ASN A 369 4.44 -5.13 -23.49
N GLY A 370 4.09 -6.42 -23.56
CA GLY A 370 2.71 -6.89 -23.71
C GLY A 370 1.96 -7.07 -22.38
N LEU A 371 2.55 -6.66 -21.26
CA LEU A 371 1.94 -6.86 -19.95
C LEU A 371 0.78 -5.90 -19.73
N ILE A 372 -0.38 -6.45 -19.41
CA ILE A 372 -1.55 -5.70 -18.93
C ILE A 372 -1.75 -6.04 -17.45
N ARG A 373 -1.70 -5.02 -16.58
CA ARG A 373 -2.01 -5.13 -15.15
C ARG A 373 -3.46 -4.80 -14.92
N PHE A 374 -4.15 -5.67 -14.20
CA PHE A 374 -5.54 -5.49 -13.78
C PHE A 374 -5.62 -5.26 -12.27
N SER A 375 -6.45 -4.32 -11.87
CA SER A 375 -7.08 -4.25 -10.57
C SER A 375 -8.52 -4.68 -10.71
N ILE A 376 -8.83 -5.90 -10.30
CA ILE A 376 -10.15 -6.49 -10.51
C ILE A 376 -11.18 -5.85 -9.58
N GLY A 377 -12.33 -5.47 -10.13
CA GLY A 377 -13.41 -4.79 -9.42
C GLY A 377 -14.29 -5.74 -8.60
N LEU A 378 -15.35 -5.15 -8.03
CA LEU A 378 -16.38 -5.85 -7.23
C LEU A 378 -17.50 -6.40 -8.12
N ASP A 379 -17.14 -6.93 -9.29
CA ASP A 379 -18.10 -7.42 -10.26
C ASP A 379 -18.98 -8.52 -9.65
N ASN A 380 -20.29 -8.39 -9.83
CA ASN A 380 -21.27 -9.36 -9.36
C ASN A 380 -21.41 -10.55 -10.31
N ASP A 381 -21.01 -10.40 -11.58
CA ASP A 381 -21.07 -11.43 -12.63
C ASP A 381 -19.71 -11.51 -13.34
N ILE A 382 -18.76 -12.08 -12.66
CA ILE A 382 -17.37 -12.16 -13.15
C ILE A 382 -17.25 -13.09 -14.36
N GLU A 383 -18.14 -14.07 -14.49
CA GLU A 383 -18.19 -14.99 -15.64
C GLU A 383 -18.55 -14.23 -16.92
N ARG A 384 -19.57 -13.37 -16.86
CA ARG A 384 -19.92 -12.47 -17.96
C ARG A 384 -18.77 -11.55 -18.33
N THR A 385 -18.10 -10.99 -17.33
CA THR A 385 -16.94 -10.10 -17.54
C THR A 385 -15.79 -10.86 -18.21
N PHE A 386 -15.53 -12.09 -17.81
CA PHE A 386 -14.54 -12.94 -18.48
C PHE A 386 -14.91 -13.19 -19.96
N GLU A 387 -16.15 -13.52 -20.29
CA GLU A 387 -16.56 -13.73 -21.67
C GLU A 387 -16.42 -12.46 -22.53
N LEU A 388 -16.67 -11.28 -21.96
CA LEU A 388 -16.41 -10.00 -22.63
C LEU A 388 -14.92 -9.81 -22.91
N ILE A 389 -14.05 -10.04 -21.92
CA ILE A 389 -12.59 -9.96 -22.10
C ILE A 389 -12.11 -10.96 -23.16
N LYS A 390 -12.58 -12.21 -23.06
CA LYS A 390 -12.24 -13.28 -24.01
C LYS A 390 -12.67 -12.93 -25.45
N SER A 391 -13.83 -12.27 -25.62
CA SER A 391 -14.23 -11.78 -26.94
C SER A 391 -13.28 -10.70 -27.49
N CYS A 392 -12.81 -9.79 -26.63
CA CYS A 392 -11.81 -8.79 -27.01
C CYS A 392 -10.49 -9.44 -27.46
N LEU A 393 -10.03 -10.45 -26.72
CA LEU A 393 -8.80 -11.18 -27.04
C LEU A 393 -8.91 -11.93 -28.40
N LYS A 394 -10.08 -12.54 -28.69
CA LYS A 394 -10.36 -13.21 -29.96
C LYS A 394 -10.39 -12.24 -31.13
N ASP A 395 -11.14 -11.13 -31.00
CA ASP A 395 -11.31 -10.16 -32.08
C ASP A 395 -9.97 -9.51 -32.49
N LEU A 396 -9.01 -9.49 -31.57
CA LEU A 396 -7.65 -8.96 -31.79
C LEU A 396 -6.61 -10.05 -32.08
N ASN A 397 -7.02 -11.30 -32.31
CA ASN A 397 -6.14 -12.45 -32.61
C ASN A 397 -5.03 -12.61 -31.54
N VAL A 398 -5.39 -12.48 -30.27
CA VAL A 398 -4.49 -12.80 -29.15
C VAL A 398 -4.61 -14.27 -28.77
N ILE A 399 -5.81 -14.84 -28.90
CA ILE A 399 -6.15 -16.26 -28.69
C ILE A 399 -6.92 -16.80 -29.88
#